data_75330cfc2f824fe22cdcddf08bd54648
#
_entry.id   75330cfc2f824fe22cdcddf08bd54648
#
_cell.length_a   1.000
_cell.length_b   1.000
_cell.length_c   1.000
_cell.angle_alpha   90.00
_cell.angle_beta   90.00
_cell.angle_gamma   90.00
#
_symmetry.space_group_name_H-M   'P 1'
#
loop_
_entity.id
_entity.type
_entity.pdbx_description
1 polymer ?
#
loop_
_entity_poly.entity_id
_entity_poly.type
_entity_poly.pdbx_seq_one_letter_code
_entity_poly.pdbx_strand_id
1 'polypeptide(L)'
;AKKNFKQSIKLNPDFTVTHRSLSRITKYTNNDEHFKELKKIYKKANSNDSEKKIELGYALGKAYEDTKNFDKSFSHYKEANFLQRKKIDFSLKLEKKKFKEIKNTYNKKLLDNYKNTGSSDFSPIFIIGMPRSCTTLVEQILSSHNKVYGADELEFIPDLVKKNFGDKNLSLFFEEIVNFDKNNLKKIGDEYIAKIKDISNESERVTDKLPINFLYIGFIKLILPKSKIIHCYRNSKDNCLSIFKNQFSSGKIKFAYEMGEIVDYYNLYNDLMKYWNNLLPNFIFNIKYENLISDTKDEIKNLLSYCDLNWSNDCLNFYNNKRQIKTASDVQARSKIYTSSIDSWKNYEKYLSKYFIKLRN
;
A
#
# COMPACT_ATOMS: atom_id res chain seq x y z
N ALA A 1 10.37 4.74 -20.56
CA ALA A 1 9.20 3.86 -20.38
C ALA A 1 8.17 4.03 -21.50
N LYS A 2 7.60 5.24 -21.73
CA LYS A 2 6.53 5.48 -22.73
C LYS A 2 6.92 5.02 -24.16
N LYS A 3 8.15 5.30 -24.61
CA LYS A 3 8.67 4.86 -25.93
C LYS A 3 8.68 3.32 -26.03
N ASN A 4 9.15 2.64 -25.00
CA ASN A 4 9.26 1.17 -24.98
C ASN A 4 7.87 0.50 -24.99
N PHE A 5 6.90 1.04 -24.24
CA PHE A 5 5.51 0.53 -24.28
C PHE A 5 4.88 0.72 -25.66
N LYS A 6 5.07 1.88 -26.30
CA LYS A 6 4.59 2.10 -27.68
C LYS A 6 5.24 1.14 -28.67
N GLN A 7 6.52 0.84 -28.53
CA GLN A 7 7.22 -0.12 -29.38
C GLN A 7 6.68 -1.55 -29.16
N SER A 8 6.47 -1.95 -27.91
CA SER A 8 5.89 -3.25 -27.55
C SER A 8 4.49 -3.42 -28.16
N ILE A 9 3.64 -2.39 -28.10
CA ILE A 9 2.30 -2.40 -28.71
C ILE A 9 2.38 -2.55 -30.24
N LYS A 10 3.35 -1.89 -30.90
CA LYS A 10 3.55 -2.06 -32.34
C LYS A 10 3.93 -3.49 -32.72
N LEU A 11 4.77 -4.16 -31.89
CA LEU A 11 5.21 -5.53 -32.14
C LEU A 11 4.12 -6.56 -31.80
N ASN A 12 3.34 -6.33 -30.76
CA ASN A 12 2.23 -7.20 -30.36
C ASN A 12 1.04 -6.34 -29.86
N PRO A 13 0.13 -5.95 -30.78
CA PRO A 13 -1.04 -5.14 -30.45
C PRO A 13 -2.04 -5.83 -29.50
N ASP A 14 -2.01 -7.16 -29.42
CA ASP A 14 -2.90 -7.95 -28.57
C ASP A 14 -2.39 -8.12 -27.13
N PHE A 15 -1.17 -7.64 -26.82
CA PHE A 15 -0.59 -7.74 -25.50
C PHE A 15 -1.15 -6.65 -24.57
N THR A 16 -2.33 -6.88 -24.01
CA THR A 16 -3.14 -5.89 -23.29
C THR A 16 -2.52 -5.37 -22.01
N VAL A 17 -1.63 -6.12 -21.36
CA VAL A 17 -0.84 -5.66 -20.18
C VAL A 17 -0.01 -4.42 -20.54
N THR A 18 0.56 -4.37 -21.76
CA THR A 18 1.32 -3.20 -22.23
C THR A 18 0.42 -1.99 -22.45
N HIS A 19 -0.79 -2.20 -22.98
CA HIS A 19 -1.78 -1.13 -23.12
C HIS A 19 -2.16 -0.53 -21.77
N ARG A 20 -2.41 -1.34 -20.75
CA ARG A 20 -2.66 -0.87 -19.38
C ARG A 20 -1.45 -0.12 -18.81
N SER A 21 -0.25 -0.66 -18.98
CA SER A 21 0.99 -0.03 -18.51
C SER A 21 1.23 1.34 -19.15
N LEU A 22 0.99 1.45 -20.48
CA LEU A 22 1.06 2.73 -21.20
C LEU A 22 -0.01 3.70 -20.68
N SER A 23 -1.23 3.21 -20.43
CA SER A 23 -2.34 4.02 -19.93
C SER A 23 -2.00 4.67 -18.59
N ARG A 24 -1.35 3.95 -17.66
CA ARG A 24 -0.94 4.47 -16.34
C ARG A 24 -0.02 5.70 -16.40
N ILE A 25 0.81 5.81 -17.44
CA ILE A 25 1.77 6.90 -17.62
C ILE A 25 1.36 7.92 -18.70
N THR A 26 0.16 7.79 -19.25
CA THR A 26 -0.38 8.69 -20.27
C THR A 26 -1.48 9.56 -19.68
N LYS A 27 -1.45 10.86 -19.96
CA LYS A 27 -2.58 11.78 -19.75
C LYS A 27 -3.33 11.86 -21.07
N TYR A 28 -4.57 11.38 -21.09
CA TYR A 28 -5.37 11.29 -22.30
C TYR A 28 -6.15 12.55 -22.61
N THR A 29 -6.35 12.78 -23.90
CA THR A 29 -7.34 13.69 -24.48
C THR A 29 -8.31 12.92 -25.35
N ASN A 30 -9.44 13.54 -25.75
CA ASN A 30 -10.44 12.87 -26.61
C ASN A 30 -9.88 12.45 -28.00
N ASN A 31 -8.83 13.11 -28.46
CA ASN A 31 -8.22 12.88 -29.77
C ASN A 31 -7.03 11.92 -29.74
N ASP A 32 -6.65 11.40 -28.58
CA ASP A 32 -5.50 10.52 -28.45
C ASP A 32 -5.69 9.21 -29.24
N GLU A 33 -4.73 8.89 -30.10
CA GLU A 33 -4.80 7.70 -30.98
C GLU A 33 -4.82 6.39 -30.17
N HIS A 34 -4.01 6.30 -29.11
CA HIS A 34 -4.03 5.12 -28.27
C HIS A 34 -5.39 4.95 -27.55
N PHE A 35 -6.06 6.04 -27.20
CA PHE A 35 -7.41 5.97 -26.64
C PHE A 35 -8.44 5.44 -27.67
N LYS A 36 -8.31 5.83 -28.93
CA LYS A 36 -9.15 5.28 -30.01
C LYS A 36 -8.88 3.78 -30.22
N GLU A 37 -7.60 3.40 -30.17
CA GLU A 37 -7.15 2.00 -30.26
C GLU A 37 -7.70 1.14 -29.13
N LEU A 38 -7.58 1.60 -27.85
CA LEU A 38 -8.15 0.91 -26.69
C LEU A 38 -9.64 0.60 -26.89
N LYS A 39 -10.43 1.57 -27.36
CA LYS A 39 -11.86 1.38 -27.63
C LYS A 39 -12.11 0.33 -28.71
N LYS A 40 -11.29 0.30 -29.76
CA LYS A 40 -11.39 -0.67 -30.87
C LYS A 40 -11.08 -2.09 -30.41
N ILE A 41 -9.98 -2.27 -29.64
CA ILE A 41 -9.56 -3.59 -29.16
C ILE A 41 -10.58 -4.11 -28.13
N TYR A 42 -11.06 -3.25 -27.22
CA TYR A 42 -12.06 -3.63 -26.22
C TYR A 42 -13.37 -4.13 -26.84
N LYS A 43 -13.83 -3.48 -27.91
CA LYS A 43 -15.03 -3.91 -28.65
C LYS A 43 -14.86 -5.27 -29.35
N LYS A 44 -13.64 -5.60 -29.78
CA LYS A 44 -13.31 -6.88 -30.42
C LYS A 44 -13.09 -8.02 -29.43
N ALA A 45 -12.80 -7.71 -28.16
CA ALA A 45 -12.57 -8.72 -27.13
C ALA A 45 -13.85 -9.51 -26.86
N ASN A 46 -13.79 -10.83 -27.04
CA ASN A 46 -14.91 -11.73 -26.79
C ASN A 46 -15.28 -11.77 -25.30
N SER A 47 -16.52 -12.16 -25.00
CA SER A 47 -16.99 -12.33 -23.60
C SER A 47 -16.12 -13.31 -22.80
N ASN A 48 -15.51 -14.30 -23.47
CA ASN A 48 -14.65 -15.31 -22.85
C ASN A 48 -13.21 -14.83 -22.60
N ASP A 49 -12.80 -13.68 -23.15
CA ASP A 49 -11.47 -13.09 -23.01
C ASP A 49 -11.38 -12.22 -21.74
N SER A 50 -11.69 -12.81 -20.59
CA SER A 50 -11.80 -12.08 -19.32
C SER A 50 -10.51 -11.32 -18.97
N GLU A 51 -9.32 -11.84 -19.28
CA GLU A 51 -8.04 -11.16 -19.01
C GLU A 51 -7.86 -9.91 -19.85
N LYS A 52 -8.12 -10.01 -21.17
CA LYS A 52 -8.08 -8.84 -22.06
C LYS A 52 -9.08 -7.77 -21.58
N LYS A 53 -10.29 -8.16 -21.22
CA LYS A 53 -11.30 -7.24 -20.71
C LYS A 53 -10.90 -6.58 -19.41
N ILE A 54 -10.27 -7.29 -18.49
CA ILE A 54 -9.75 -6.73 -17.23
C ILE A 54 -8.69 -5.66 -17.56
N GLU A 55 -7.64 -6.02 -18.31
CA GLU A 55 -6.54 -5.11 -18.60
C GLU A 55 -7.00 -3.85 -19.36
N LEU A 56 -7.78 -4.04 -20.42
CA LEU A 56 -8.32 -2.94 -21.20
C LEU A 56 -9.38 -2.12 -20.43
N GLY A 57 -10.14 -2.75 -19.54
CA GLY A 57 -11.12 -2.09 -18.70
C GLY A 57 -10.46 -1.08 -17.76
N TYR A 58 -9.36 -1.44 -17.09
CA TYR A 58 -8.59 -0.49 -16.29
C TYR A 58 -7.96 0.62 -17.15
N ALA A 59 -7.45 0.29 -18.34
CA ALA A 59 -6.89 1.28 -19.26
C ALA A 59 -7.95 2.28 -19.74
N LEU A 60 -9.13 1.80 -20.14
CA LEU A 60 -10.26 2.64 -20.56
C LEU A 60 -10.86 3.44 -19.38
N GLY A 61 -10.99 2.83 -18.21
CA GLY A 61 -11.44 3.53 -17.01
C GLY A 61 -10.59 4.77 -16.76
N LYS A 62 -9.26 4.62 -16.80
CA LYS A 62 -8.32 5.74 -16.66
C LYS A 62 -8.41 6.76 -17.80
N ALA A 63 -8.51 6.31 -19.05
CA ALA A 63 -8.61 7.22 -20.19
C ALA A 63 -9.91 8.04 -20.18
N TYR A 64 -11.04 7.45 -19.81
CA TYR A 64 -12.29 8.17 -19.63
C TYR A 64 -12.27 9.11 -18.42
N GLU A 65 -11.56 8.75 -17.33
CA GLU A 65 -11.34 9.66 -16.20
C GLU A 65 -10.57 10.90 -16.62
N ASP A 66 -9.48 10.75 -17.37
CA ASP A 66 -8.69 11.88 -17.89
C ASP A 66 -9.50 12.81 -18.78
N THR A 67 -10.43 12.27 -19.55
CA THR A 67 -11.34 13.03 -20.41
C THR A 67 -12.63 13.45 -19.71
N LYS A 68 -12.70 13.33 -18.36
CA LYS A 68 -13.81 13.72 -17.49
C LYS A 68 -15.14 13.03 -17.81
N ASN A 69 -15.12 11.89 -18.49
CA ASN A 69 -16.30 11.05 -18.69
C ASN A 69 -16.39 10.02 -17.56
N PHE A 70 -16.81 10.46 -16.38
CA PHE A 70 -16.79 9.65 -15.16
C PHE A 70 -17.77 8.47 -15.21
N ASP A 71 -18.86 8.56 -15.99
CA ASP A 71 -19.84 7.49 -16.15
C ASP A 71 -19.21 6.28 -16.88
N LYS A 72 -18.58 6.53 -18.02
CA LYS A 72 -17.86 5.48 -18.75
C LYS A 72 -16.65 4.99 -17.97
N SER A 73 -15.93 5.88 -17.31
CA SER A 73 -14.82 5.53 -16.43
C SER A 73 -15.26 4.54 -15.37
N PHE A 74 -16.33 4.86 -14.62
CA PHE A 74 -16.83 3.98 -13.57
C PHE A 74 -17.34 2.64 -14.12
N SER A 75 -18.05 2.65 -15.24
CA SER A 75 -18.54 1.43 -15.88
C SER A 75 -17.39 0.46 -16.22
N HIS A 76 -16.31 0.97 -16.83
CA HIS A 76 -15.15 0.15 -17.17
C HIS A 76 -14.41 -0.37 -15.92
N TYR A 77 -14.18 0.46 -14.91
CA TYR A 77 -13.60 -0.01 -13.65
C TYR A 77 -14.49 -1.07 -12.98
N LYS A 78 -15.79 -0.87 -12.93
CA LYS A 78 -16.75 -1.81 -12.33
C LYS A 78 -16.71 -3.17 -13.04
N GLU A 79 -16.74 -3.20 -14.38
CA GLU A 79 -16.69 -4.43 -15.15
C GLU A 79 -15.34 -5.16 -14.96
N ALA A 80 -14.22 -4.43 -15.06
CA ALA A 80 -12.89 -5.00 -14.85
C ALA A 80 -12.73 -5.60 -13.45
N ASN A 81 -13.17 -4.88 -12.42
CA ASN A 81 -13.16 -5.36 -11.04
C ASN A 81 -14.05 -6.59 -10.84
N PHE A 82 -15.26 -6.60 -11.42
CA PHE A 82 -16.16 -7.75 -11.34
C PHE A 82 -15.55 -9.01 -11.94
N LEU A 83 -14.90 -8.88 -13.11
CA LEU A 83 -14.21 -9.99 -13.75
C LEU A 83 -13.01 -10.47 -12.92
N GLN A 84 -12.25 -9.53 -12.38
CA GLN A 84 -11.09 -9.85 -11.52
C GLN A 84 -11.53 -10.51 -10.22
N ARG A 85 -12.61 -10.02 -9.58
CA ARG A 85 -13.14 -10.58 -8.33
C ARG A 85 -13.53 -12.06 -8.45
N LYS A 86 -14.07 -12.47 -9.60
CA LYS A 86 -14.42 -13.88 -9.88
C LYS A 86 -13.22 -14.83 -9.86
N LYS A 87 -12.00 -14.32 -10.08
CA LYS A 87 -10.77 -15.11 -10.09
C LYS A 87 -10.08 -15.19 -8.71
N ILE A 88 -10.61 -14.48 -7.72
CA ILE A 88 -9.94 -14.32 -6.43
C ILE A 88 -10.72 -15.01 -5.33
N ASP A 89 -10.02 -15.91 -4.64
CA ASP A 89 -10.54 -16.46 -3.39
C ASP A 89 -10.28 -15.45 -2.25
N PHE A 90 -11.35 -14.78 -1.82
CA PHE A 90 -11.35 -13.82 -0.72
C PHE A 90 -12.60 -14.01 0.14
N SER A 91 -12.41 -14.04 1.45
CA SER A 91 -13.47 -14.16 2.44
C SER A 91 -13.36 -13.06 3.49
N LEU A 92 -14.27 -12.10 3.45
CA LEU A 92 -14.36 -11.05 4.47
C LEU A 92 -14.59 -11.63 5.88
N LYS A 93 -15.29 -12.79 5.99
CA LYS A 93 -15.48 -13.49 7.27
C LYS A 93 -14.15 -13.95 7.88
N LEU A 94 -13.24 -14.48 7.06
CA LEU A 94 -11.90 -14.88 7.50
C LEU A 94 -11.06 -13.67 7.91
N GLU A 95 -11.16 -12.58 7.15
CA GLU A 95 -10.47 -11.33 7.52
C GLU A 95 -10.99 -10.80 8.87
N LYS A 96 -12.31 -10.74 9.08
CA LYS A 96 -12.88 -10.34 10.38
C LYS A 96 -12.36 -11.20 11.53
N LYS A 97 -12.24 -12.52 11.33
CA LYS A 97 -11.68 -13.43 12.33
C LYS A 97 -10.22 -13.07 12.62
N LYS A 98 -9.40 -12.93 11.59
CA LYS A 98 -7.98 -12.54 11.70
C LYS A 98 -7.78 -11.23 12.49
N PHE A 99 -8.52 -10.17 12.15
CA PHE A 99 -8.43 -8.88 12.85
C PHE A 99 -8.83 -8.98 14.32
N LYS A 100 -9.82 -9.83 14.64
CA LYS A 100 -10.22 -10.11 16.02
C LYS A 100 -9.10 -10.85 16.78
N GLU A 101 -8.51 -11.88 16.17
CA GLU A 101 -7.40 -12.64 16.75
C GLU A 101 -6.18 -11.77 17.04
N ILE A 102 -5.81 -10.86 16.13
CA ILE A 102 -4.73 -9.89 16.35
C ILE A 102 -5.00 -9.09 17.64
N LYS A 103 -6.18 -8.52 17.80
CA LYS A 103 -6.51 -7.70 18.98
C LYS A 103 -6.57 -8.52 20.27
N ASN A 104 -7.02 -9.76 20.21
CA ASN A 104 -7.08 -10.63 21.39
C ASN A 104 -5.69 -11.06 21.85
N THR A 105 -4.80 -11.36 20.91
CA THR A 105 -3.44 -11.86 21.18
C THR A 105 -2.54 -10.75 21.69
N TYR A 106 -2.43 -9.67 20.94
CA TYR A 106 -1.53 -8.56 21.29
C TYR A 106 -2.24 -7.59 22.24
N ASN A 107 -2.24 -7.89 23.51
CA ASN A 107 -2.78 -7.06 24.58
C ASN A 107 -1.68 -6.55 25.52
N LYS A 108 -2.03 -5.70 26.46
CA LYS A 108 -1.07 -5.11 27.40
C LYS A 108 -0.30 -6.19 28.18
N LYS A 109 -0.98 -7.26 28.62
CA LYS A 109 -0.36 -8.36 29.38
C LYS A 109 0.74 -9.04 28.55
N LEU A 110 0.46 -9.34 27.29
CA LEU A 110 1.47 -9.95 26.40
C LEU A 110 2.67 -9.01 26.22
N LEU A 111 2.42 -7.74 25.90
CA LEU A 111 3.50 -6.77 25.68
C LEU A 111 4.35 -6.54 26.93
N ASP A 112 3.76 -6.53 28.11
CA ASP A 112 4.49 -6.40 29.39
C ASP A 112 5.35 -7.64 29.66
N ASN A 113 4.86 -8.85 29.36
CA ASN A 113 5.61 -10.11 29.50
C ASN A 113 6.86 -10.15 28.62
N TYR A 114 6.79 -9.53 27.44
CA TYR A 114 7.88 -9.50 26.46
C TYR A 114 8.61 -8.14 26.42
N LYS A 115 8.44 -7.32 27.44
CA LYS A 115 9.16 -6.05 27.54
C LYS A 115 10.67 -6.29 27.53
N ASN A 116 11.40 -5.50 26.74
CA ASN A 116 12.86 -5.58 26.57
C ASN A 116 13.36 -6.89 25.92
N THR A 117 12.52 -7.64 25.24
CA THR A 117 12.93 -8.73 24.32
C THR A 117 13.17 -8.19 22.90
N GLY A 118 13.56 -9.05 21.99
CA GLY A 118 13.83 -8.69 20.60
C GLY A 118 15.21 -8.08 20.39
N SER A 119 15.49 -7.69 19.15
CA SER A 119 16.74 -7.01 18.79
C SER A 119 16.74 -5.57 19.26
N SER A 120 17.88 -5.09 19.76
CA SER A 120 18.03 -3.70 20.22
C SER A 120 18.39 -2.73 19.09
N ASP A 121 18.51 -3.19 17.85
CA ASP A 121 18.80 -2.38 16.69
C ASP A 121 17.65 -1.38 16.41
N PHE A 122 18.00 -0.17 16.04
CA PHE A 122 17.06 0.94 15.81
C PHE A 122 16.95 1.32 14.34
N SER A 123 17.67 0.64 13.44
CA SER A 123 17.73 1.00 12.02
C SER A 123 16.39 0.87 11.26
N PRO A 124 15.47 -0.08 11.59
CA PRO A 124 14.25 -0.25 10.80
C PRO A 124 13.25 0.88 10.95
N ILE A 125 12.71 1.33 9.81
CA ILE A 125 11.57 2.24 9.72
C ILE A 125 10.47 1.54 8.89
N PHE A 126 9.41 1.12 9.54
CA PHE A 126 8.26 0.51 8.86
C PHE A 126 7.29 1.58 8.41
N ILE A 127 6.95 1.58 7.11
CA ILE A 127 5.96 2.50 6.52
C ILE A 127 4.72 1.69 6.15
N ILE A 128 3.65 1.88 6.87
CA ILE A 128 2.43 1.08 6.83
C ILE A 128 1.19 1.92 6.50
N GLY A 129 0.11 1.24 6.15
CA GLY A 129 -1.20 1.86 5.90
C GLY A 129 -2.01 1.07 4.89
N MET A 130 -3.16 1.58 4.51
CA MET A 130 -3.88 0.99 3.38
C MET A 130 -3.08 1.17 2.07
N PRO A 131 -3.20 0.27 1.11
CA PRO A 131 -2.71 0.54 -0.24
C PRO A 131 -3.22 1.90 -0.72
N ARG A 132 -2.40 2.66 -1.44
CA ARG A 132 -2.78 3.99 -1.98
C ARG A 132 -3.01 5.08 -0.93
N SER A 133 -2.46 4.95 0.26
CA SER A 133 -2.52 5.96 1.35
C SER A 133 -1.28 6.86 1.46
N CYS A 134 -0.50 7.04 0.40
CA CYS A 134 0.77 7.80 0.33
C CYS A 134 2.03 7.14 0.89
N THR A 135 2.02 5.86 1.25
CA THR A 135 3.20 5.16 1.77
C THR A 135 4.45 5.30 0.88
N THR A 136 4.29 5.22 -0.45
CA THR A 136 5.41 5.40 -1.39
C THR A 136 5.95 6.83 -1.41
N LEU A 137 5.10 7.84 -1.24
CA LEU A 137 5.52 9.24 -1.15
C LEU A 137 6.35 9.47 0.11
N VAL A 138 5.88 8.97 1.25
CA VAL A 138 6.59 9.09 2.54
C VAL A 138 7.94 8.37 2.47
N GLU A 139 8.00 7.18 1.88
CA GLU A 139 9.26 6.49 1.66
C GLU A 139 10.21 7.26 0.73
N GLN A 140 9.68 7.86 -0.34
CA GLN A 140 10.49 8.67 -1.26
C GLN A 140 11.07 9.90 -0.57
N ILE A 141 10.31 10.55 0.32
CA ILE A 141 10.78 11.66 1.15
C ILE A 141 11.91 11.18 2.06
N LEU A 142 11.70 10.13 2.84
CA LEU A 142 12.69 9.60 3.78
C LEU A 142 13.96 9.12 3.08
N SER A 143 13.82 8.37 1.99
CA SER A 143 14.96 7.84 1.22
C SER A 143 15.73 8.91 0.44
N SER A 144 15.28 10.16 0.48
CA SER A 144 16.05 11.30 0.00
C SER A 144 17.04 11.84 1.05
N HIS A 145 16.92 11.40 2.30
CA HIS A 145 17.89 11.68 3.34
C HIS A 145 19.13 10.78 3.18
N ASN A 146 20.33 11.33 3.27
CA ASN A 146 21.60 10.62 3.03
C ASN A 146 21.87 9.44 3.98
N LYS A 147 21.20 9.39 5.14
CA LYS A 147 21.31 8.30 6.13
C LYS A 147 20.26 7.21 5.95
N VAL A 148 19.35 7.33 4.97
CA VAL A 148 18.20 6.44 4.83
C VAL A 148 18.29 5.67 3.53
N TYR A 149 18.29 4.35 3.63
CA TYR A 149 18.11 3.45 2.49
C TYR A 149 16.63 3.11 2.29
N GLY A 150 16.09 3.39 1.11
CA GLY A 150 14.72 3.04 0.74
C GLY A 150 14.63 1.64 0.15
N ALA A 151 14.19 0.65 0.93
CA ALA A 151 14.20 -0.77 0.53
C ALA A 151 12.94 -1.24 -0.19
N ASP A 152 11.94 -0.36 -0.40
CA ASP A 152 10.65 -0.71 -1.02
C ASP A 152 9.82 -1.73 -0.18
N GLU A 153 9.08 -2.63 -0.84
CA GLU A 153 8.19 -3.60 -0.21
C GLU A 153 8.97 -4.89 0.14
N LEU A 154 9.42 -4.99 1.41
CA LEU A 154 10.10 -6.18 1.90
C LEU A 154 9.08 -7.20 2.44
N GLU A 155 9.24 -8.47 2.03
CA GLU A 155 8.42 -9.58 2.53
C GLU A 155 9.02 -10.22 3.80
N PHE A 156 10.04 -9.60 4.40
CA PHE A 156 10.83 -10.22 5.47
C PHE A 156 10.00 -10.51 6.73
N ILE A 157 9.06 -9.63 7.11
CA ILE A 157 8.19 -9.88 8.27
C ILE A 157 7.22 -11.06 8.00
N PRO A 158 6.45 -11.10 6.91
CA PRO A 158 5.64 -12.27 6.57
C PRO A 158 6.46 -13.57 6.45
N ASP A 159 7.64 -13.51 5.83
CA ASP A 159 8.52 -14.69 5.65
C ASP A 159 9.03 -15.22 6.99
N LEU A 160 9.41 -14.34 7.92
CA LEU A 160 9.84 -14.74 9.27
C LEU A 160 8.68 -15.37 10.07
N VAL A 161 7.47 -14.84 9.95
CA VAL A 161 6.29 -15.46 10.55
C VAL A 161 6.07 -16.86 9.96
N LYS A 162 6.09 -16.98 8.63
CA LYS A 162 5.94 -18.27 7.95
C LYS A 162 7.03 -19.27 8.35
N LYS A 163 8.29 -18.84 8.40
CA LYS A 163 9.45 -19.68 8.76
C LYS A 163 9.35 -20.24 10.16
N ASN A 164 8.94 -19.42 11.13
CA ASN A 164 9.01 -19.77 12.55
C ASN A 164 7.70 -20.38 13.09
N PHE A 165 6.54 -20.11 12.45
CA PHE A 165 5.22 -20.51 12.91
C PHE A 165 4.43 -21.33 11.86
N GLY A 166 5.04 -21.60 10.70
CA GLY A 166 4.43 -22.36 9.61
C GLY A 166 3.48 -21.54 8.71
N ASP A 167 3.14 -22.16 7.57
CA ASP A 167 2.34 -21.52 6.49
C ASP A 167 0.82 -21.76 6.65
N LYS A 168 0.45 -22.65 7.54
CA LYS A 168 -0.87 -23.32 7.45
C LYS A 168 -2.01 -22.62 8.17
N ASN A 169 -1.76 -21.80 9.20
CA ASN A 169 -2.88 -21.18 9.91
C ASN A 169 -2.40 -19.99 10.78
N LEU A 170 -2.85 -18.79 10.46
CA LEU A 170 -2.63 -17.62 11.32
C LEU A 170 -3.14 -17.81 12.76
N SER A 171 -4.17 -18.64 12.97
CA SER A 171 -4.64 -18.96 14.33
C SER A 171 -3.56 -19.66 15.16
N LEU A 172 -2.81 -20.59 14.57
CA LEU A 172 -1.67 -21.25 15.26
C LEU A 172 -0.58 -20.23 15.63
N PHE A 173 -0.24 -19.33 14.72
CA PHE A 173 0.69 -18.25 15.01
C PHE A 173 0.26 -17.43 16.23
N PHE A 174 -1.03 -17.08 16.34
CA PHE A 174 -1.55 -16.29 17.46
C PHE A 174 -1.59 -17.10 18.77
N GLU A 175 -1.74 -18.41 18.72
CA GLU A 175 -1.68 -19.29 19.88
C GLU A 175 -0.23 -19.48 20.36
N GLU A 176 0.69 -19.73 19.43
CA GLU A 176 2.10 -19.99 19.74
C GLU A 176 2.84 -18.76 20.27
N ILE A 177 2.56 -17.57 19.71
CA ILE A 177 3.28 -16.33 20.08
C ILE A 177 3.09 -15.96 21.56
N VAL A 178 1.98 -16.36 22.17
CA VAL A 178 1.66 -16.04 23.58
C VAL A 178 2.66 -16.63 24.55
N ASN A 179 3.20 -17.82 24.24
CA ASN A 179 4.15 -18.54 25.08
C ASN A 179 5.51 -18.76 24.37
N PHE A 180 5.81 -17.94 23.37
CA PHE A 180 7.01 -18.11 22.57
C PHE A 180 8.27 -17.75 23.37
N ASP A 181 9.36 -18.47 23.14
CA ASP A 181 10.61 -18.26 23.84
C ASP A 181 11.23 -16.88 23.55
N LYS A 182 11.64 -16.17 24.58
CA LYS A 182 12.18 -14.80 24.50
C LYS A 182 13.50 -14.73 23.69
N ASN A 183 14.36 -15.74 23.83
CA ASN A 183 15.62 -15.78 23.09
C ASN A 183 15.37 -16.02 21.60
N ASN A 184 14.33 -16.79 21.25
CA ASN A 184 13.94 -17.00 19.87
C ASN A 184 13.34 -15.72 19.27
N LEU A 185 12.55 -14.92 20.01
CA LEU A 185 12.11 -13.60 19.54
C LEU A 185 13.30 -12.68 19.22
N LYS A 186 14.34 -12.69 20.07
CA LYS A 186 15.56 -11.93 19.81
C LYS A 186 16.27 -12.43 18.54
N LYS A 187 16.42 -13.74 18.38
CA LYS A 187 17.04 -14.34 17.17
C LYS A 187 16.29 -13.96 15.90
N ILE A 188 14.95 -13.96 15.94
CA ILE A 188 14.13 -13.55 14.80
C ILE A 188 14.36 -12.06 14.48
N GLY A 189 14.43 -11.21 15.49
CA GLY A 189 14.74 -9.79 15.32
C GLY A 189 16.14 -9.57 14.74
N ASP A 190 17.15 -10.29 15.24
CA ASP A 190 18.52 -10.21 14.75
C ASP A 190 18.63 -10.76 13.30
N GLU A 191 17.87 -11.80 12.94
CA GLU A 191 17.77 -12.27 11.54
C GLU A 191 17.18 -11.22 10.61
N TYR A 192 16.12 -10.52 11.05
CA TYR A 192 15.57 -9.41 10.29
C TYR A 192 16.61 -8.31 10.05
N ILE A 193 17.33 -7.92 11.12
CA ILE A 193 18.38 -6.89 11.04
C ILE A 193 19.49 -7.30 10.07
N ALA A 194 19.96 -8.55 10.15
CA ALA A 194 20.98 -9.06 9.22
C ALA A 194 20.52 -8.91 7.76
N LYS A 195 19.28 -9.30 7.45
CA LYS A 195 18.71 -9.19 6.09
C LYS A 195 18.64 -7.76 5.58
N ILE A 196 18.21 -6.79 6.41
CA ILE A 196 18.13 -5.40 5.96
C ILE A 196 19.51 -4.74 5.82
N LYS A 197 20.48 -5.10 6.64
CA LYS A 197 21.87 -4.63 6.53
C LYS A 197 22.54 -5.13 5.25
N ASP A 198 22.33 -6.38 4.91
CA ASP A 198 22.85 -6.97 3.67
C ASP A 198 22.40 -6.21 2.42
N ILE A 199 21.13 -5.81 2.34
CA ILE A 199 20.60 -5.09 1.17
C ILE A 199 20.86 -3.58 1.19
N SER A 200 21.23 -2.99 2.31
CA SER A 200 21.31 -1.54 2.51
C SER A 200 22.75 -1.02 2.62
N ASN A 201 23.76 -1.87 2.43
CA ASN A 201 25.17 -1.52 2.65
C ASN A 201 25.39 -0.82 4.01
N GLU A 202 24.81 -1.40 5.09
CA GLU A 202 24.98 -0.91 6.47
C GLU A 202 24.47 0.54 6.71
N SER A 203 23.49 1.00 5.93
CA SER A 203 22.90 2.32 6.12
C SER A 203 22.34 2.49 7.55
N GLU A 204 22.43 3.72 8.10
CA GLU A 204 22.01 4.01 9.48
C GLU A 204 20.51 3.73 9.69
N ARG A 205 19.69 4.01 8.69
CA ARG A 205 18.24 3.75 8.69
C ARG A 205 17.84 3.03 7.40
N VAL A 206 16.90 2.09 7.53
CA VAL A 206 16.37 1.31 6.39
C VAL A 206 14.85 1.32 6.44
N THR A 207 14.20 1.74 5.35
CA THR A 207 12.74 1.67 5.29
C THR A 207 12.30 0.29 4.82
N ASP A 208 11.27 -0.26 5.47
CA ASP A 208 10.45 -1.37 4.98
C ASP A 208 9.04 -0.80 4.75
N LYS A 209 8.72 -0.57 3.48
CA LYS A 209 7.44 0.03 3.10
C LYS A 209 6.52 -1.05 2.54
N LEU A 210 6.11 -1.99 3.35
CA LEU A 210 5.04 -2.93 3.02
C LEU A 210 3.73 -2.46 3.69
N PRO A 211 2.78 -1.90 2.93
CA PRO A 211 1.59 -1.29 3.52
C PRO A 211 0.85 -2.20 4.50
N ILE A 212 0.72 -3.50 4.17
CA ILE A 212 -0.02 -4.47 4.99
C ILE A 212 0.70 -4.87 6.30
N ASN A 213 1.92 -4.41 6.56
CA ASN A 213 2.62 -4.65 7.83
C ASN A 213 1.87 -4.09 9.05
N PHE A 214 0.79 -3.33 8.86
CA PHE A 214 -0.11 -2.96 9.96
C PHE A 214 -0.73 -4.17 10.66
N LEU A 215 -0.83 -5.33 10.00
CA LEU A 215 -1.27 -6.59 10.58
C LEU A 215 -0.23 -7.18 11.55
N TYR A 216 1.04 -6.79 11.42
CA TYR A 216 2.17 -7.34 12.16
C TYR A 216 2.77 -6.40 13.19
N ILE A 217 2.14 -5.24 13.48
CA ILE A 217 2.67 -4.25 14.45
C ILE A 217 3.00 -4.89 15.80
N GLY A 218 2.13 -5.75 16.31
CA GLY A 218 2.40 -6.45 17.58
C GLY A 218 3.63 -7.35 17.51
N PHE A 219 3.79 -8.12 16.43
CA PHE A 219 4.96 -8.96 16.21
C PHE A 219 6.24 -8.12 16.04
N ILE A 220 6.18 -7.06 15.22
CA ILE A 220 7.29 -6.11 15.05
C ILE A 220 7.70 -5.53 16.41
N LYS A 221 6.73 -5.16 17.26
CA LYS A 221 7.02 -4.64 18.61
C LYS A 221 7.77 -5.64 19.49
N LEU A 222 7.46 -6.94 19.35
CA LEU A 222 8.13 -7.99 20.12
C LEU A 222 9.57 -8.25 19.63
N ILE A 223 9.79 -8.32 18.32
CA ILE A 223 11.09 -8.68 17.74
C ILE A 223 12.02 -7.49 17.51
N LEU A 224 11.47 -6.28 17.32
CA LEU A 224 12.19 -5.04 16.98
C LEU A 224 11.64 -3.86 17.81
N PRO A 225 11.76 -3.88 19.14
CA PRO A 225 11.10 -2.92 20.03
C PRO A 225 11.53 -1.46 19.82
N LYS A 226 12.70 -1.22 19.19
CA LYS A 226 13.24 0.12 18.89
C LYS A 226 13.00 0.60 17.47
N SER A 227 12.35 -0.20 16.63
CA SER A 227 11.97 0.22 15.28
C SER A 227 11.01 1.41 15.32
N LYS A 228 10.98 2.19 14.24
CA LYS A 228 10.01 3.27 14.03
C LYS A 228 8.88 2.77 13.14
N ILE A 229 7.63 3.14 13.46
CA ILE A 229 6.47 2.83 12.63
C ILE A 229 5.80 4.11 12.18
N ILE A 230 5.67 4.28 10.87
CA ILE A 230 4.99 5.40 10.24
C ILE A 230 3.71 4.89 9.61
N HIS A 231 2.59 5.34 10.12
CA HIS A 231 1.26 5.02 9.62
C HIS A 231 0.77 6.12 8.68
N CYS A 232 0.71 5.80 7.39
CA CYS A 232 0.20 6.69 6.35
C CYS A 232 -1.30 6.48 6.15
N TYR A 233 -2.08 7.54 6.23
CA TYR A 233 -3.52 7.50 5.96
C TYR A 233 -4.00 8.73 5.20
N ARG A 234 -5.18 8.65 4.61
CA ARG A 234 -5.82 9.73 3.88
C ARG A 234 -7.34 9.64 4.00
N ASN A 235 -8.06 10.59 3.41
CA ASN A 235 -9.51 10.53 3.33
C ASN A 235 -9.97 9.13 2.90
N SER A 236 -10.85 8.52 3.69
CA SER A 236 -11.30 7.13 3.51
C SER A 236 -11.99 6.90 2.17
N LYS A 237 -12.80 7.84 1.70
CA LYS A 237 -13.52 7.75 0.43
C LYS A 237 -12.56 7.79 -0.77
N ASP A 238 -11.59 8.72 -0.74
CA ASP A 238 -10.54 8.80 -1.76
C ASP A 238 -9.63 7.58 -1.76
N ASN A 239 -9.33 7.03 -0.59
CA ASN A 239 -8.53 5.83 -0.48
C ASN A 239 -9.26 4.62 -1.08
N CYS A 240 -10.52 4.38 -0.69
CA CYS A 240 -11.33 3.28 -1.23
C CYS A 240 -11.49 3.40 -2.76
N LEU A 241 -11.79 4.59 -3.28
CA LEU A 241 -11.86 4.81 -4.72
C LEU A 241 -10.51 4.55 -5.40
N SER A 242 -9.41 5.04 -4.82
CA SER A 242 -8.07 4.81 -5.39
C SER A 242 -7.69 3.34 -5.42
N ILE A 243 -8.09 2.54 -4.41
CA ILE A 243 -7.91 1.09 -4.43
C ILE A 243 -8.72 0.48 -5.57
N PHE A 244 -10.02 0.81 -5.68
CA PHE A 244 -10.93 0.29 -6.69
C PHE A 244 -10.48 0.56 -8.14
N LYS A 245 -9.80 1.68 -8.39
CA LYS A 245 -9.27 2.07 -9.70
C LYS A 245 -7.96 1.37 -10.08
N ASN A 246 -7.41 0.52 -9.23
CA ASN A 246 -6.12 -0.12 -9.46
C ASN A 246 -6.23 -1.66 -9.49
N GLN A 247 -5.54 -2.27 -10.46
CA GLN A 247 -5.29 -3.69 -10.47
C GLN A 247 -3.97 -3.96 -9.74
N PHE A 248 -4.00 -4.82 -8.72
CA PHE A 248 -2.84 -5.22 -7.94
C PHE A 248 -2.30 -6.55 -8.45
N SER A 249 -1.09 -6.53 -9.01
CA SER A 249 -0.48 -7.70 -9.65
C SER A 249 0.03 -8.76 -8.68
N SER A 250 0.25 -8.39 -7.42
CA SER A 250 0.85 -9.29 -6.42
C SER A 250 -0.08 -10.38 -5.89
N GLY A 251 -1.37 -10.33 -6.20
CA GLY A 251 -2.37 -11.23 -5.62
C GLY A 251 -2.60 -11.08 -4.10
N LYS A 252 -1.90 -10.16 -3.44
CA LYS A 252 -1.96 -9.96 -1.98
C LYS A 252 -3.10 -9.06 -1.52
N ILE A 253 -3.53 -8.13 -2.37
CA ILE A 253 -4.61 -7.18 -2.06
C ILE A 253 -5.93 -7.75 -2.60
N LYS A 254 -6.39 -8.83 -1.98
CA LYS A 254 -7.54 -9.61 -2.47
C LYS A 254 -8.88 -8.88 -2.33
N PHE A 255 -9.01 -7.97 -1.38
CA PHE A 255 -10.23 -7.20 -1.10
C PHE A 255 -10.48 -6.04 -2.08
N ALA A 256 -9.58 -5.79 -3.04
CA ALA A 256 -9.56 -4.56 -3.85
C ALA A 256 -10.63 -4.49 -4.96
N TYR A 257 -11.38 -5.56 -5.22
CA TYR A 257 -12.14 -5.73 -6.46
C TYR A 257 -13.66 -5.66 -6.32
N GLU A 258 -14.16 -5.39 -5.11
CA GLU A 258 -15.57 -5.11 -4.85
C GLU A 258 -15.66 -3.95 -3.85
N MET A 259 -16.44 -2.90 -4.16
CA MET A 259 -16.45 -1.67 -3.38
C MET A 259 -16.94 -1.89 -1.93
N GLY A 260 -17.93 -2.76 -1.73
CA GLY A 260 -18.41 -3.09 -0.40
C GLY A 260 -17.34 -3.81 0.43
N GLU A 261 -16.59 -4.75 -0.18
CA GLU A 261 -15.48 -5.44 0.46
C GLU A 261 -14.33 -4.48 0.81
N ILE A 262 -14.03 -3.50 -0.08
CA ILE A 262 -13.03 -2.45 0.19
C ILE A 262 -13.43 -1.63 1.42
N VAL A 263 -14.69 -1.19 1.47
CA VAL A 263 -15.23 -0.40 2.59
C VAL A 263 -15.22 -1.18 3.89
N ASP A 264 -15.68 -2.43 3.86
CA ASP A 264 -15.69 -3.28 5.05
C ASP A 264 -14.27 -3.60 5.54
N TYR A 265 -13.32 -3.86 4.64
CA TYR A 265 -11.93 -4.06 4.99
C TYR A 265 -11.28 -2.79 5.53
N TYR A 266 -11.60 -1.63 4.95
CA TYR A 266 -11.16 -0.33 5.46
C TYR A 266 -11.62 -0.09 6.90
N ASN A 267 -12.86 -0.43 7.22
CA ASN A 267 -13.38 -0.33 8.58
C ASN A 267 -12.63 -1.24 9.56
N LEU A 268 -12.30 -2.47 9.16
CA LEU A 268 -11.49 -3.39 9.98
C LEU A 268 -10.09 -2.81 10.22
N TYR A 269 -9.46 -2.30 9.17
CA TYR A 269 -8.16 -1.65 9.27
C TYR A 269 -8.19 -0.43 10.20
N ASN A 270 -9.16 0.48 10.03
CA ASN A 270 -9.29 1.69 10.84
C ASN A 270 -9.47 1.34 12.33
N ASP A 271 -10.32 0.35 12.63
CA ASP A 271 -10.53 -0.16 13.99
C ASP A 271 -9.25 -0.79 14.57
N LEU A 272 -8.48 -1.53 13.77
CA LEU A 272 -7.21 -2.09 14.19
C LEU A 272 -6.15 -1.00 14.44
N MET A 273 -6.07 0.04 13.60
CA MET A 273 -5.12 1.14 13.82
C MET A 273 -5.47 1.97 15.05
N LYS A 274 -6.77 2.20 15.32
CA LYS A 274 -7.22 2.80 16.60
C LYS A 274 -6.77 1.94 17.79
N TYR A 275 -6.93 0.62 17.69
CA TYR A 275 -6.45 -0.32 18.72
C TYR A 275 -4.95 -0.20 18.96
N TRP A 276 -4.14 -0.21 17.88
CA TRP A 276 -2.70 -0.09 18.00
C TRP A 276 -2.24 1.25 18.60
N ASN A 277 -2.83 2.36 18.20
CA ASN A 277 -2.50 3.67 18.78
C ASN A 277 -2.81 3.75 20.27
N ASN A 278 -3.90 3.10 20.73
CA ASN A 278 -4.25 3.05 22.14
C ASN A 278 -3.34 2.12 22.94
N LEU A 279 -2.98 0.96 22.37
CA LEU A 279 -2.15 -0.04 23.05
C LEU A 279 -0.68 0.36 23.11
N LEU A 280 -0.18 1.07 22.11
CA LEU A 280 1.22 1.44 21.91
C LEU A 280 1.37 2.96 21.73
N PRO A 281 1.04 3.77 22.75
CA PRO A 281 1.13 5.21 22.64
C PRO A 281 2.57 5.64 22.30
N ASN A 282 2.71 6.61 21.39
CA ASN A 282 3.98 7.15 20.90
C ASN A 282 4.88 6.17 20.08
N PHE A 283 4.45 4.94 19.85
CA PHE A 283 5.20 3.99 19.05
C PHE A 283 4.90 4.11 17.55
N ILE A 284 3.77 4.71 17.20
CA ILE A 284 3.31 4.88 15.82
C ILE A 284 3.18 6.37 15.52
N PHE A 285 3.90 6.85 14.51
CA PHE A 285 3.74 8.19 13.97
C PHE A 285 2.68 8.19 12.89
N ASN A 286 1.62 8.97 13.09
CA ASN A 286 0.51 9.04 12.14
C ASN A 286 0.69 10.24 11.20
N ILE A 287 0.80 10.01 9.90
CA ILE A 287 0.91 11.05 8.87
C ILE A 287 -0.29 11.03 7.95
N LYS A 288 -1.02 12.15 7.90
CA LYS A 288 -2.17 12.33 7.03
C LYS A 288 -1.75 12.90 5.68
N TYR A 289 -2.16 12.26 4.59
CA TYR A 289 -1.83 12.70 3.23
C TYR A 289 -2.20 14.16 2.96
N GLU A 290 -3.41 14.57 3.36
CA GLU A 290 -3.91 15.93 3.13
C GLU A 290 -3.04 16.97 3.85
N ASN A 291 -2.60 16.70 5.09
CA ASN A 291 -1.69 17.57 5.84
C ASN A 291 -0.31 17.63 5.17
N LEU A 292 0.23 16.46 4.77
CA LEU A 292 1.50 16.41 4.05
C LEU A 292 1.48 17.24 2.75
N ILE A 293 0.32 17.35 2.10
CA ILE A 293 0.15 18.19 0.90
C ILE A 293 0.03 19.68 1.26
N SER A 294 -0.75 20.04 2.27
CA SER A 294 -1.02 21.45 2.63
C SER A 294 0.16 22.09 3.38
N ASP A 295 0.86 21.32 4.19
CA ASP A 295 1.94 21.79 5.06
C ASP A 295 3.19 20.90 4.97
N THR A 296 3.67 20.72 3.74
CA THR A 296 4.73 19.77 3.39
C THR A 296 5.99 19.92 4.25
N LYS A 297 6.44 21.16 4.48
CA LYS A 297 7.72 21.41 5.16
C LYS A 297 7.67 21.00 6.63
N ASP A 298 6.60 21.33 7.34
CA ASP A 298 6.49 21.05 8.76
C ASP A 298 6.13 19.57 9.00
N GLU A 299 5.31 18.96 8.15
CA GLU A 299 5.07 17.52 8.19
C GLU A 299 6.36 16.71 7.95
N ILE A 300 7.24 17.14 7.03
CA ILE A 300 8.55 16.51 6.81
C ILE A 300 9.46 16.71 8.03
N LYS A 301 9.48 17.89 8.67
CA LYS A 301 10.26 18.10 9.91
C LYS A 301 9.80 17.16 11.03
N ASN A 302 8.49 17.05 11.24
CA ASN A 302 7.92 16.16 12.25
C ASN A 302 8.26 14.69 11.95
N LEU A 303 8.18 14.28 10.69
CA LEU A 303 8.53 12.94 10.23
C LEU A 303 10.01 12.61 10.50
N LEU A 304 10.93 13.53 10.14
CA LEU A 304 12.37 13.35 10.37
C LEU A 304 12.70 13.32 11.86
N SER A 305 12.12 14.23 12.65
CA SER A 305 12.27 14.25 14.11
C SER A 305 11.82 12.93 14.76
N TYR A 306 10.67 12.38 14.34
CA TYR A 306 10.21 11.07 14.82
C TYR A 306 11.19 9.95 14.47
N CYS A 307 11.85 10.03 13.32
CA CYS A 307 12.84 9.05 12.88
C CYS A 307 14.25 9.27 13.47
N ASP A 308 14.42 10.21 14.39
CA ASP A 308 15.71 10.64 14.95
C ASP A 308 16.71 11.08 13.85
N LEU A 309 16.20 11.78 12.84
CA LEU A 309 16.98 12.31 11.71
C LEU A 309 16.99 13.83 11.74
N ASN A 310 18.14 14.41 11.40
CA ASN A 310 18.27 15.84 11.21
C ASN A 310 17.52 16.32 9.95
N TRP A 311 17.23 17.62 9.88
CA TRP A 311 16.66 18.21 8.67
C TRP A 311 17.58 18.04 7.47
N SER A 312 16.99 17.65 6.33
CA SER A 312 17.66 17.67 5.01
C SER A 312 16.75 18.30 3.97
N ASN A 313 17.28 19.25 3.20
CA ASN A 313 16.55 19.86 2.09
C ASN A 313 16.25 18.87 0.96
N ASP A 314 17.01 17.78 0.85
CA ASP A 314 16.76 16.72 -0.13
C ASP A 314 15.44 16.02 0.11
N CYS A 315 15.00 15.92 1.38
CA CYS A 315 13.68 15.39 1.71
C CYS A 315 12.55 16.28 1.21
N LEU A 316 12.74 17.61 1.16
CA LEU A 316 11.78 18.53 0.54
C LEU A 316 11.78 18.43 -0.98
N ASN A 317 12.93 18.13 -1.56
CA ASN A 317 13.16 17.97 -3.00
C ASN A 317 13.10 16.51 -3.46
N PHE A 318 12.37 15.66 -2.77
CA PHE A 318 12.28 14.21 -2.95
C PHE A 318 12.02 13.76 -4.39
N TYR A 319 11.37 14.59 -5.22
CA TYR A 319 11.09 14.32 -6.63
C TYR A 319 12.36 14.27 -7.50
N ASN A 320 13.50 14.78 -7.00
CA ASN A 320 14.81 14.66 -7.64
C ASN A 320 15.49 13.31 -7.37
N ASN A 321 15.04 12.56 -6.38
CA ASN A 321 15.59 11.26 -6.04
C ASN A 321 15.32 10.24 -7.15
N LYS A 322 16.38 9.65 -7.72
CA LYS A 322 16.35 8.76 -8.88
C LYS A 322 16.27 7.27 -8.51
N ARG A 323 16.13 6.93 -7.21
CA ARG A 323 16.03 5.52 -6.81
C ARG A 323 14.91 4.81 -7.58
N GLN A 324 15.04 3.52 -7.81
CA GLN A 324 13.98 2.74 -8.43
C GLN A 324 12.79 2.58 -7.46
N ILE A 325 11.57 2.77 -7.96
CA ILE A 325 10.31 2.57 -7.22
C ILE A 325 9.53 1.46 -7.92
N LYS A 326 9.21 0.38 -7.21
CA LYS A 326 8.54 -0.82 -7.76
C LYS A 326 7.06 -0.93 -7.38
N THR A 327 6.35 0.18 -7.20
CA THR A 327 4.95 0.18 -6.75
C THR A 327 3.99 0.79 -7.75
N ALA A 328 2.69 0.55 -7.53
CA ALA A 328 1.63 1.17 -8.34
C ALA A 328 1.60 2.71 -8.27
N SER A 329 2.33 3.31 -7.32
CA SER A 329 2.39 4.76 -7.10
C SER A 329 3.69 5.42 -7.61
N ASP A 330 4.50 4.70 -8.40
CA ASP A 330 5.81 5.13 -8.88
C ASP A 330 5.80 6.51 -9.60
N VAL A 331 4.86 6.71 -10.51
CA VAL A 331 4.70 7.98 -11.26
C VAL A 331 4.37 9.14 -10.32
N GLN A 332 3.48 8.89 -9.35
CA GLN A 332 3.01 9.89 -8.42
C GLN A 332 4.10 10.30 -7.41
N ALA A 333 4.86 9.34 -6.89
CA ALA A 333 5.93 9.60 -5.93
C ALA A 333 7.13 10.35 -6.52
N ARG A 334 7.28 10.37 -7.85
CA ARG A 334 8.33 11.12 -8.58
C ARG A 334 7.91 12.52 -9.01
N SER A 335 6.68 12.91 -8.74
CA SER A 335 6.15 14.21 -9.11
C SER A 335 6.20 15.17 -7.92
N LYS A 336 6.31 16.47 -8.20
CA LYS A 336 6.04 17.48 -7.17
C LYS A 336 4.66 17.24 -6.58
N ILE A 337 4.47 17.62 -5.35
CA ILE A 337 3.19 17.50 -4.65
C ILE A 337 2.09 18.17 -5.47
N TYR A 338 0.94 17.48 -5.58
CA TYR A 338 -0.24 17.95 -6.32
C TYR A 338 -1.52 17.64 -5.54
N THR A 339 -2.52 18.49 -5.71
CA THR A 339 -3.79 18.43 -4.96
C THR A 339 -4.91 17.68 -5.67
N SER A 340 -4.75 17.35 -6.96
CA SER A 340 -5.83 16.81 -7.81
C SER A 340 -6.37 15.43 -7.40
N SER A 341 -5.73 14.77 -6.45
CA SER A 341 -6.20 13.50 -5.88
C SER A 341 -7.08 13.68 -4.63
N ILE A 342 -7.15 14.89 -4.07
CA ILE A 342 -8.01 15.22 -2.93
C ILE A 342 -9.43 15.40 -3.46
N ASP A 343 -10.41 14.83 -2.74
CA ASP A 343 -11.84 14.90 -3.07
C ASP A 343 -12.21 14.29 -4.44
N SER A 344 -11.31 13.48 -5.03
CA SER A 344 -11.56 12.86 -6.34
C SER A 344 -12.78 11.92 -6.34
N TRP A 345 -13.15 11.40 -5.16
CA TRP A 345 -14.34 10.56 -4.98
C TRP A 345 -15.64 11.28 -5.33
N LYS A 346 -15.71 12.61 -5.22
CA LYS A 346 -16.89 13.42 -5.54
C LYS A 346 -17.33 13.25 -7.01
N ASN A 347 -16.38 13.05 -7.92
CA ASN A 347 -16.67 12.79 -9.34
C ASN A 347 -17.45 11.47 -9.56
N TYR A 348 -17.45 10.59 -8.58
CA TYR A 348 -18.10 9.27 -8.62
C TYR A 348 -19.17 9.10 -7.54
N GLU A 349 -19.57 10.19 -6.88
CA GLU A 349 -20.45 10.17 -5.71
C GLU A 349 -21.76 9.42 -5.96
N LYS A 350 -22.42 9.63 -7.12
CA LYS A 350 -23.68 8.95 -7.47
C LYS A 350 -23.58 7.41 -7.49
N TYR A 351 -22.37 6.86 -7.68
CA TYR A 351 -22.13 5.42 -7.67
C TYR A 351 -21.69 4.90 -6.31
N LEU A 352 -21.06 5.74 -5.50
CA LEU A 352 -20.30 5.35 -4.32
C LEU A 352 -21.00 5.67 -3.00
N SER A 353 -21.95 6.60 -2.95
CA SER A 353 -22.61 7.04 -1.73
C SER A 353 -23.23 5.89 -0.92
N LYS A 354 -23.87 4.94 -1.58
CA LYS A 354 -24.47 3.76 -0.94
C LYS A 354 -23.47 2.85 -0.21
N TYR A 355 -22.19 2.88 -0.61
CA TYR A 355 -21.12 2.16 0.05
C TYR A 355 -20.48 3.01 1.15
N PHE A 356 -20.25 4.29 0.85
CA PHE A 356 -19.52 5.22 1.73
C PHE A 356 -20.29 5.62 2.99
N ILE A 357 -21.62 5.46 3.01
CA ILE A 357 -22.42 5.59 4.23
C ILE A 357 -22.00 4.61 5.32
N LYS A 358 -21.37 3.50 4.96
CA LYS A 358 -20.88 2.48 5.89
C LYS A 358 -19.47 2.76 6.43
N LEU A 359 -18.75 3.75 5.88
CA LEU A 359 -17.41 4.10 6.36
C LEU A 359 -17.50 4.66 7.79
N ARG A 360 -16.65 4.14 8.65
CA ARG A 360 -16.51 4.57 10.05
C ARG A 360 -15.26 5.46 10.15
N ASN A 361 -15.45 6.70 10.52
CA ASN A 361 -14.35 7.65 10.76
C ASN A 361 -13.71 7.45 12.13
#